data_ab498fc953bf66fa35f896bf95433c28
#
_entry.id   ab498fc953bf66fa35f896bf95433c28
#
_cell.length_a   1.000
_cell.length_b   1.000
_cell.length_c   1.000
_cell.angle_alpha   90.00
_cell.angle_beta   90.00
_cell.angle_gamma   90.00
#
_symmetry.space_group_name_H-M   'P 1'
#
loop_
_entity.id
_entity.type
_entity.pdbx_description
1 polymer ?
#
loop_
_entity_poly.entity_id
_entity_poly.type
_entity_poly.pdbx_seq_one_letter_code
_entity_poly.pdbx_strand_id
1 'polypeptide(L)'
;MRAGGEGAVFWLEAGVYRMQQIEPLEGQTILGASGAVLNGSRLLTEFTEVDGHWVAEGQTQQGVRHETDESAEGAQRPGYPDAVYVNDQPLTPVDSLDQLRSGTYFFDYDADRIFLGDDPHGQTVEAAVSPFAIASGANGVTVSGLTVEKYATPTQEAAISGNGEGWVISNNEVRLNYGVGINIGGNGQILDNHVHDNGQMGLNAGGGGILIEGNEIASNGFWSGIDVLWEGGGGKFTETDGLMVRNNYSHDNNGYGLWTDIDNVNTTYEGNRIEYNSAGGINHEISYSASIHDNSFVGNGGNGLTWLWGSAIQVQNSQDVEIFNNFIDASSGGNGIGLIQQDRGEGAFGDYVTVNNSVHDNTLILTSEGGVGAVADYDEERMLAGGNSFDNNVYHVSEGGEDQFAFGDYYTFENFGAVVGQDLGSSLLIG
;
A
#
# COMPACT_ATOMS: atom_id res chain seq x y z
N MET A 1 -18.05 1.00 -25.83
CA MET A 1 -17.58 -0.38 -25.66
C MET A 1 -18.68 -1.44 -25.68
N ARG A 2 -19.90 -1.17 -25.21
CA ARG A 2 -21.00 -2.15 -25.27
C ARG A 2 -21.30 -2.70 -26.67
N ALA A 3 -20.92 -2.02 -27.75
CA ALA A 3 -21.14 -2.46 -29.12
C ALA A 3 -20.18 -3.54 -29.62
N GLY A 4 -19.10 -3.84 -28.90
CA GLY A 4 -18.07 -4.81 -29.34
C GLY A 4 -18.37 -6.26 -28.97
N GLY A 5 -19.27 -6.54 -28.02
CA GLY A 5 -19.50 -7.88 -27.49
C GLY A 5 -18.33 -8.44 -26.65
N GLU A 6 -18.49 -9.68 -26.14
CA GLU A 6 -17.46 -10.42 -25.41
C GLU A 6 -16.23 -10.67 -26.28
N GLY A 7 -15.05 -10.68 -25.68
CA GLY A 7 -13.77 -10.92 -26.37
C GLY A 7 -13.32 -9.81 -27.32
N ALA A 8 -14.03 -8.69 -27.40
CA ALA A 8 -13.67 -7.60 -28.30
C ALA A 8 -12.41 -6.86 -27.82
N VAL A 9 -11.62 -6.38 -28.80
CA VAL A 9 -10.44 -5.55 -28.55
C VAL A 9 -10.76 -4.10 -28.86
N PHE A 10 -10.49 -3.22 -27.90
CA PHE A 10 -10.65 -1.77 -28.03
C PHE A 10 -9.29 -1.10 -27.99
N TRP A 11 -9.10 -0.15 -28.89
CA TRP A 11 -7.91 0.67 -28.95
C TRP A 11 -8.29 2.13 -28.67
N LEU A 12 -7.66 2.71 -27.64
CA LEU A 12 -7.80 4.12 -27.30
C LEU A 12 -6.64 4.89 -27.92
N GLU A 13 -6.93 5.78 -28.83
CA GLU A 13 -5.93 6.70 -29.40
C GLU A 13 -5.40 7.67 -28.34
N ALA A 14 -4.26 8.33 -28.64
CA ALA A 14 -3.72 9.38 -27.78
C ALA A 14 -4.74 10.50 -27.57
N GLY A 15 -4.92 10.92 -26.32
CA GLY A 15 -5.86 11.96 -25.92
C GLY A 15 -6.36 11.79 -24.50
N VAL A 16 -6.98 12.85 -23.96
CA VAL A 16 -7.55 12.85 -22.60
C VAL A 16 -9.05 12.56 -22.66
N TYR A 17 -9.45 11.44 -22.12
CA TYR A 17 -10.84 10.97 -22.05
C TYR A 17 -11.39 11.25 -20.65
N ARG A 18 -12.04 12.41 -20.49
CA ARG A 18 -12.52 12.85 -19.18
C ARG A 18 -13.81 12.19 -18.76
N MET A 19 -13.90 11.87 -17.47
CA MET A 19 -15.07 11.32 -16.78
C MET A 19 -15.65 10.05 -17.44
N GLN A 20 -14.81 9.29 -18.12
CA GLN A 20 -15.23 8.01 -18.69
C GLN A 20 -15.18 6.92 -17.62
N GLN A 21 -16.23 6.09 -17.61
CA GLN A 21 -16.35 4.89 -16.81
C GLN A 21 -16.59 3.72 -17.74
N ILE A 22 -15.74 2.71 -17.66
CA ILE A 22 -15.74 1.57 -18.55
C ILE A 22 -16.09 0.32 -17.73
N GLU A 23 -17.14 -0.38 -18.14
CA GLU A 23 -17.53 -1.67 -17.60
C GLU A 23 -17.30 -2.75 -18.68
N PRO A 24 -16.13 -3.39 -18.71
CA PRO A 24 -15.83 -4.42 -19.71
C PRO A 24 -16.69 -5.67 -19.55
N LEU A 25 -16.91 -6.36 -20.65
CA LEU A 25 -17.52 -7.70 -20.72
C LEU A 25 -16.44 -8.79 -20.72
N GLU A 26 -16.87 -10.05 -20.58
CA GLU A 26 -16.00 -11.25 -20.59
C GLU A 26 -14.96 -11.20 -21.71
N GLY A 27 -13.69 -11.41 -21.36
CA GLY A 27 -12.57 -11.51 -22.27
C GLY A 27 -12.23 -10.25 -23.08
N GLN A 28 -12.81 -9.11 -22.77
CA GLN A 28 -12.49 -7.88 -23.49
C GLN A 28 -11.07 -7.38 -23.19
N THR A 29 -10.45 -6.80 -24.22
CA THR A 29 -9.12 -6.21 -24.15
C THR A 29 -9.20 -4.71 -24.42
N ILE A 30 -8.65 -3.90 -23.52
CA ILE A 30 -8.60 -2.45 -23.60
C ILE A 30 -7.14 -2.03 -23.69
N LEU A 31 -6.75 -1.48 -24.83
CA LEU A 31 -5.38 -1.06 -25.10
C LEU A 31 -5.31 0.44 -25.32
N GLY A 32 -4.32 1.11 -24.72
CA GLY A 32 -4.02 2.52 -24.93
C GLY A 32 -2.83 2.73 -25.85
N ALA A 33 -2.93 3.69 -26.76
CA ALA A 33 -1.77 4.26 -27.43
C ALA A 33 -0.97 5.08 -26.40
N SER A 34 0.31 5.30 -26.65
CA SER A 34 1.11 6.25 -25.86
C SER A 34 0.41 7.62 -25.80
N GLY A 35 0.11 8.12 -24.58
CA GLY A 35 -0.66 9.33 -24.35
C GLY A 35 -2.18 9.14 -24.34
N ALA A 36 -2.70 7.91 -24.27
CA ALA A 36 -4.11 7.67 -23.96
C ALA A 36 -4.35 7.78 -22.46
N VAL A 37 -5.14 8.78 -22.04
CA VAL A 37 -5.37 9.12 -20.63
C VAL A 37 -6.86 8.99 -20.32
N LEU A 38 -7.21 8.11 -19.38
CA LEU A 38 -8.51 8.10 -18.70
C LEU A 38 -8.40 9.02 -17.48
N ASN A 39 -9.14 10.11 -17.48
CA ASN A 39 -9.09 11.12 -16.42
C ASN A 39 -10.47 11.28 -15.78
N GLY A 40 -10.55 11.01 -14.46
CA GLY A 40 -11.81 11.05 -13.71
C GLY A 40 -12.33 12.42 -13.38
N SER A 41 -11.55 13.48 -13.68
CA SER A 41 -11.84 14.85 -13.27
C SER A 41 -12.57 15.66 -14.33
N ARG A 42 -13.21 16.75 -13.84
CA ARG A 42 -13.73 17.86 -14.63
C ARG A 42 -12.72 19.00 -14.61
N LEU A 43 -12.45 19.58 -15.77
CA LEU A 43 -11.67 20.82 -15.87
C LEU A 43 -12.54 21.99 -15.42
N LEU A 44 -12.04 22.79 -14.47
CA LEU A 44 -12.68 24.03 -14.00
C LEU A 44 -12.06 25.22 -14.72
N THR A 45 -12.87 25.97 -15.46
CA THR A 45 -12.41 27.08 -16.30
C THR A 45 -13.04 28.42 -15.94
N GLU A 46 -14.12 28.42 -15.17
CA GLU A 46 -14.86 29.60 -14.79
C GLU A 46 -14.77 29.82 -13.28
N PHE A 47 -14.19 30.92 -12.89
CA PHE A 47 -14.02 31.32 -11.49
C PHE A 47 -14.55 32.74 -11.29
N THR A 48 -15.17 32.97 -10.15
CA THR A 48 -15.60 34.29 -9.68
C THR A 48 -14.97 34.57 -8.33
N GLU A 49 -14.63 35.83 -8.08
CA GLU A 49 -14.18 36.23 -6.75
C GLU A 49 -15.39 36.58 -5.88
N VAL A 50 -15.53 35.90 -4.74
CA VAL A 50 -16.59 36.10 -3.76
C VAL A 50 -15.95 36.28 -2.38
N ASP A 51 -16.14 37.42 -1.75
CA ASP A 51 -15.61 37.76 -0.42
C ASP A 51 -14.08 37.51 -0.26
N GLY A 52 -13.34 37.73 -1.34
CA GLY A 52 -11.88 37.54 -1.37
C GLY A 52 -11.40 36.11 -1.62
N HIS A 53 -12.30 35.20 -1.99
CA HIS A 53 -12.00 33.82 -2.36
C HIS A 53 -12.38 33.53 -3.80
N TRP A 54 -11.63 32.64 -4.45
CA TRP A 54 -11.94 32.16 -5.80
C TRP A 54 -12.93 31.00 -5.74
N VAL A 55 -14.01 31.09 -6.52
CA VAL A 55 -15.14 30.16 -6.48
C VAL A 55 -15.44 29.57 -7.84
N ALA A 56 -15.52 28.26 -7.94
CA ALA A 56 -16.09 27.52 -9.07
C ALA A 56 -17.53 27.09 -8.70
N GLU A 57 -18.50 27.61 -9.44
CA GLU A 57 -19.93 27.34 -9.27
C GLU A 57 -20.35 26.04 -9.98
N GLY A 58 -21.52 25.48 -9.60
CA GLY A 58 -22.15 24.36 -10.30
C GLY A 58 -21.44 23.02 -10.11
N GLN A 59 -20.77 22.85 -9.00
CA GLN A 59 -20.06 21.61 -8.64
C GLN A 59 -21.00 20.66 -7.91
N THR A 60 -21.86 19.97 -8.67
CA THR A 60 -22.94 19.12 -8.15
C THR A 60 -22.52 17.68 -7.84
N GLN A 61 -21.25 17.31 -8.09
CA GLN A 61 -20.76 15.98 -7.76
C GLN A 61 -20.73 15.75 -6.26
N GLN A 62 -21.13 14.57 -5.86
CA GLN A 62 -20.98 14.07 -4.50
C GLN A 62 -20.47 12.63 -4.61
N GLY A 63 -19.20 12.43 -4.34
CA GLY A 63 -18.59 11.09 -4.33
C GLY A 63 -19.14 10.22 -3.22
N VAL A 64 -18.97 8.92 -3.36
CA VAL A 64 -19.33 7.96 -2.31
C VAL A 64 -18.38 8.16 -1.14
N ARG A 65 -18.94 8.51 0.00
CA ARG A 65 -18.17 8.75 1.24
C ARG A 65 -18.15 7.47 2.06
N HIS A 66 -16.98 7.10 2.51
CA HIS A 66 -16.84 6.13 3.58
C HIS A 66 -16.60 6.90 4.87
N GLU A 67 -17.60 6.90 5.75
CA GLU A 67 -17.37 7.29 7.13
C GLU A 67 -16.62 6.14 7.78
N THR A 68 -15.35 6.37 8.11
CA THR A 68 -14.54 5.41 8.81
C THR A 68 -14.21 5.97 10.19
N ASP A 69 -14.26 5.13 11.21
CA ASP A 69 -13.74 5.45 12.55
C ASP A 69 -12.19 5.47 12.54
N GLU A 70 -11.60 5.03 11.42
CA GLU A 70 -10.17 4.85 11.19
C GLU A 70 -9.57 6.01 10.39
N SER A 71 -9.98 7.22 10.72
CA SER A 71 -9.42 8.42 10.10
C SER A 71 -8.07 8.78 10.71
N ALA A 72 -7.14 9.24 9.88
CA ALA A 72 -5.86 9.79 10.35
C ALA A 72 -6.10 10.97 11.31
N GLU A 73 -5.31 11.05 12.38
CA GLU A 73 -5.44 12.10 13.39
C GLU A 73 -5.29 13.49 12.75
N GLY A 74 -6.30 14.34 12.97
CA GLY A 74 -6.34 15.71 12.44
C GLY A 74 -6.70 15.81 10.95
N ALA A 75 -7.06 14.70 10.28
CA ALA A 75 -7.54 14.73 8.90
C ALA A 75 -8.82 15.55 8.80
N GLN A 76 -8.87 16.44 7.80
CA GLN A 76 -10.07 17.17 7.44
C GLN A 76 -10.71 16.50 6.24
N ARG A 77 -12.04 16.35 6.28
CA ARG A 77 -12.79 15.68 5.21
C ARG A 77 -12.28 14.26 4.87
N PRO A 78 -11.99 13.40 5.86
CA PRO A 78 -11.60 12.03 5.57
C PRO A 78 -12.72 11.31 4.81
N GLY A 79 -12.36 10.48 3.82
CA GLY A 79 -13.34 9.73 3.02
C GLY A 79 -14.15 10.58 2.01
N TYR A 80 -13.77 11.83 1.73
CA TYR A 80 -14.37 12.67 0.71
C TYR A 80 -13.55 12.60 -0.59
N PRO A 81 -13.98 11.82 -1.60
CA PRO A 81 -13.14 11.53 -2.77
C PRO A 81 -13.13 12.62 -3.85
N ASP A 82 -13.90 13.70 -3.66
CA ASP A 82 -14.04 14.80 -4.63
C ASP A 82 -12.83 15.76 -4.56
N ALA A 83 -11.64 15.22 -4.83
CA ALA A 83 -10.38 15.92 -4.73
C ALA A 83 -10.22 17.02 -5.77
N VAL A 84 -9.46 18.05 -5.43
CA VAL A 84 -9.13 19.18 -6.34
C VAL A 84 -7.64 19.22 -6.60
N TYR A 85 -7.28 19.45 -7.86
CA TYR A 85 -5.90 19.49 -8.33
C TYR A 85 -5.62 20.84 -9.02
N VAL A 86 -4.42 21.37 -8.80
CA VAL A 86 -3.89 22.52 -9.54
C VAL A 86 -2.55 22.10 -10.17
N ASN A 87 -2.48 22.09 -11.51
CA ASN A 87 -1.30 21.63 -12.25
C ASN A 87 -0.80 20.26 -11.79
N ASP A 88 -1.69 19.26 -11.68
CA ASP A 88 -1.47 17.92 -11.19
C ASP A 88 -1.06 17.81 -9.70
N GLN A 89 -1.06 18.91 -8.96
CA GLN A 89 -0.81 18.88 -7.52
C GLN A 89 -2.14 18.84 -6.77
N PRO A 90 -2.35 17.84 -5.88
CA PRO A 90 -3.55 17.77 -5.07
C PRO A 90 -3.58 18.90 -4.03
N LEU A 91 -4.72 19.55 -3.88
CA LEU A 91 -4.96 20.51 -2.80
C LEU A 91 -5.47 19.79 -1.56
N THR A 92 -5.15 20.32 -0.38
CA THR A 92 -5.66 19.80 0.88
C THR A 92 -7.10 20.26 1.12
N PRO A 93 -8.07 19.36 1.38
CA PRO A 93 -9.42 19.75 1.75
C PRO A 93 -9.45 20.40 3.14
N VAL A 94 -10.35 21.36 3.35
CA VAL A 94 -10.67 21.91 4.66
C VAL A 94 -12.16 21.77 4.98
N ASP A 95 -12.50 21.71 6.26
CA ASP A 95 -13.89 21.46 6.71
C ASP A 95 -14.80 22.68 6.57
N SER A 96 -14.23 23.87 6.54
CA SER A 96 -14.99 25.13 6.49
C SER A 96 -14.23 26.24 5.75
N LEU A 97 -14.99 27.24 5.30
CA LEU A 97 -14.46 28.37 4.54
C LEU A 97 -13.47 29.23 5.34
N ASP A 98 -13.65 29.33 6.65
CA ASP A 98 -12.74 30.11 7.54
C ASP A 98 -11.36 29.46 7.71
N GLN A 99 -11.20 28.19 7.32
CA GLN A 99 -9.92 27.47 7.32
C GLN A 99 -9.19 27.56 5.97
N LEU A 100 -9.83 28.16 4.96
CA LEU A 100 -9.27 28.26 3.61
C LEU A 100 -7.99 29.10 3.60
N ARG A 101 -6.92 28.56 3.00
CA ARG A 101 -5.60 29.18 2.86
C ARG A 101 -4.90 28.68 1.60
N SER A 102 -3.73 29.23 1.29
CA SER A 102 -2.91 28.72 0.18
C SER A 102 -2.70 27.22 0.23
N GLY A 103 -2.83 26.53 -0.89
CA GLY A 103 -2.71 25.07 -1.03
C GLY A 103 -3.93 24.29 -0.57
N THR A 104 -5.05 24.95 -0.23
CA THR A 104 -6.27 24.28 0.26
C THR A 104 -7.50 24.61 -0.59
N TYR A 105 -8.53 23.76 -0.46
CA TYR A 105 -9.86 24.01 -1.02
C TYR A 105 -10.94 23.67 -0.01
N PHE A 106 -12.09 24.35 -0.14
CA PHE A 106 -13.31 24.02 0.58
C PHE A 106 -14.42 23.71 -0.42
N PHE A 107 -15.00 22.51 -0.32
CA PHE A 107 -16.15 22.13 -1.12
C PHE A 107 -17.43 22.33 -0.29
N ASP A 108 -18.20 23.34 -0.64
CA ASP A 108 -19.55 23.56 -0.12
C ASP A 108 -20.55 22.75 -0.94
N TYR A 109 -20.86 21.53 -0.47
CA TYR A 109 -21.76 20.61 -1.14
C TYR A 109 -23.23 21.06 -1.14
N ASP A 110 -23.62 21.89 -0.16
CA ASP A 110 -24.99 22.42 -0.09
C ASP A 110 -25.23 23.51 -1.12
N ALA A 111 -24.20 24.27 -1.43
CA ALA A 111 -24.25 25.37 -2.39
C ALA A 111 -23.69 25.00 -3.78
N ASP A 112 -23.23 23.76 -3.98
CA ASP A 112 -22.59 23.29 -5.22
C ASP A 112 -21.38 24.14 -5.64
N ARG A 113 -20.47 24.43 -4.68
CA ARG A 113 -19.35 25.36 -4.85
C ARG A 113 -18.04 24.78 -4.39
N ILE A 114 -16.99 25.03 -5.17
CA ILE A 114 -15.61 24.79 -4.71
C ILE A 114 -14.92 26.15 -4.53
N PHE A 115 -14.41 26.39 -3.33
CA PHE A 115 -13.61 27.57 -2.98
C PHE A 115 -12.13 27.20 -2.99
N LEU A 116 -11.30 28.05 -3.60
CA LEU A 116 -9.85 27.87 -3.67
C LEU A 116 -9.13 28.91 -2.82
N GLY A 117 -8.09 28.47 -2.12
CA GLY A 117 -7.22 29.35 -1.34
C GLY A 117 -6.23 30.16 -2.16
N ASP A 118 -6.01 29.79 -3.42
CA ASP A 118 -5.07 30.43 -4.33
C ASP A 118 -5.77 30.92 -5.62
N ASP A 119 -5.13 31.87 -6.31
CA ASP A 119 -5.61 32.38 -7.60
C ASP A 119 -5.50 31.31 -8.69
N PRO A 120 -6.62 30.87 -9.30
CA PRO A 120 -6.63 29.85 -10.34
C PRO A 120 -6.23 30.35 -11.73
N HIS A 121 -6.07 31.68 -11.95
CA HIS A 121 -5.81 32.24 -13.28
C HIS A 121 -4.47 31.77 -13.84
N GLY A 122 -4.52 31.22 -15.06
CA GLY A 122 -3.34 30.70 -15.74
C GLY A 122 -2.91 29.33 -15.27
N GLN A 123 -3.68 28.68 -14.36
CA GLN A 123 -3.48 27.35 -13.86
C GLN A 123 -4.44 26.35 -14.51
N THR A 124 -4.07 25.09 -14.55
CA THR A 124 -4.99 24.00 -14.86
C THR A 124 -5.62 23.52 -13.55
N VAL A 125 -6.91 23.79 -13.38
CA VAL A 125 -7.65 23.38 -12.18
C VAL A 125 -8.64 22.28 -12.53
N GLU A 126 -8.62 21.19 -11.77
CA GLU A 126 -9.43 20.01 -12.01
C GLU A 126 -10.09 19.54 -10.71
N ALA A 127 -11.34 19.08 -10.78
CA ALA A 127 -12.03 18.45 -9.67
C ALA A 127 -12.42 17.03 -10.02
N ALA A 128 -12.06 16.06 -9.19
CA ALA A 128 -12.44 14.66 -9.36
C ALA A 128 -13.97 14.50 -9.31
N VAL A 129 -14.52 13.66 -10.19
CA VAL A 129 -15.97 13.46 -10.36
C VAL A 129 -16.34 11.99 -10.44
N SER A 130 -15.66 11.25 -11.33
CA SER A 130 -16.02 9.85 -11.60
C SER A 130 -15.37 8.91 -10.60
N PRO A 131 -16.11 7.90 -10.06
CA PRO A 131 -15.59 7.04 -9.01
C PRO A 131 -14.60 5.97 -9.50
N PHE A 132 -14.63 5.59 -10.77
CA PHE A 132 -13.70 4.59 -11.34
C PHE A 132 -13.47 4.82 -12.83
N ALA A 133 -12.35 4.31 -13.33
CA ALA A 133 -12.03 4.30 -14.75
C ALA A 133 -12.54 3.03 -15.43
N ILE A 134 -12.14 1.88 -14.89
CA ILE A 134 -12.47 0.55 -15.43
C ILE A 134 -12.82 -0.35 -14.25
N ALA A 135 -14.07 -0.85 -14.20
CA ALA A 135 -14.49 -1.76 -13.14
C ALA A 135 -15.49 -2.79 -13.68
N SER A 136 -15.30 -4.08 -13.36
CA SER A 136 -16.24 -5.14 -13.74
C SER A 136 -15.98 -6.43 -12.96
N GLY A 137 -17.03 -7.24 -12.80
CA GLY A 137 -16.94 -8.64 -12.38
C GLY A 137 -16.77 -9.63 -13.55
N ALA A 138 -16.59 -9.17 -14.78
CA ALA A 138 -16.33 -10.03 -15.93
C ALA A 138 -14.95 -10.69 -15.83
N ASN A 139 -14.80 -11.92 -16.35
CA ASN A 139 -13.55 -12.66 -16.32
C ASN A 139 -12.67 -12.39 -17.55
N GLY A 140 -11.36 -12.62 -17.42
CA GLY A 140 -10.42 -12.63 -18.54
C GLY A 140 -10.22 -11.29 -19.23
N VAL A 141 -10.45 -10.18 -18.56
CA VAL A 141 -10.27 -8.83 -19.11
C VAL A 141 -8.80 -8.45 -19.12
N THR A 142 -8.36 -7.78 -20.18
CA THR A 142 -7.00 -7.21 -20.27
C THR A 142 -7.07 -5.69 -20.38
N VAL A 143 -6.25 -5.00 -19.56
CA VAL A 143 -6.08 -3.54 -19.58
C VAL A 143 -4.61 -3.20 -19.71
N SER A 144 -4.21 -2.47 -20.75
CA SER A 144 -2.79 -2.17 -20.96
C SER A 144 -2.54 -0.84 -21.67
N GLY A 145 -1.45 -0.16 -21.29
CA GLY A 145 -0.91 1.00 -21.99
C GLY A 145 -1.65 2.31 -21.73
N LEU A 146 -2.37 2.43 -20.62
CA LEU A 146 -3.18 3.60 -20.28
C LEU A 146 -2.51 4.41 -19.15
N THR A 147 -2.71 5.73 -19.16
CA THR A 147 -2.63 6.53 -17.93
C THR A 147 -4.04 6.63 -17.35
N VAL A 148 -4.20 6.32 -16.04
CA VAL A 148 -5.48 6.38 -15.31
C VAL A 148 -5.31 7.30 -14.11
N GLU A 149 -6.02 8.45 -14.10
CA GLU A 149 -5.74 9.48 -13.11
C GLU A 149 -6.98 10.24 -12.64
N LYS A 150 -6.89 10.80 -11.42
CA LYS A 150 -7.82 11.80 -10.83
C LYS A 150 -9.27 11.32 -10.76
N TYR A 151 -9.47 10.04 -10.45
CA TYR A 151 -10.79 9.50 -10.16
C TYR A 151 -11.15 9.77 -8.69
N ALA A 152 -12.42 10.14 -8.46
CA ALA A 152 -13.03 10.26 -7.14
C ALA A 152 -13.34 8.86 -6.57
N THR A 153 -12.32 8.02 -6.53
CA THR A 153 -12.43 6.64 -6.10
C THR A 153 -12.75 6.62 -4.60
N PRO A 154 -13.84 5.99 -4.16
CA PRO A 154 -14.12 5.86 -2.73
C PRO A 154 -12.95 5.17 -2.01
N THR A 155 -12.84 5.42 -0.73
CA THR A 155 -11.95 4.66 0.14
C THR A 155 -12.22 3.16 0.02
N GLN A 156 -11.20 2.34 -0.03
CA GLN A 156 -11.23 0.88 -0.25
C GLN A 156 -11.58 0.43 -1.68
N GLU A 157 -11.94 1.34 -2.56
CA GLU A 157 -12.26 1.04 -3.96
C GLU A 157 -11.12 1.46 -4.87
N ALA A 158 -11.00 0.83 -6.05
CA ALA A 158 -9.91 1.08 -6.99
C ALA A 158 -10.34 1.79 -8.27
N ALA A 159 -9.43 2.61 -8.83
CA ALA A 159 -9.64 3.25 -10.12
C ALA A 159 -9.70 2.24 -11.28
N ILE A 160 -8.89 1.16 -11.19
CA ILE A 160 -9.04 -0.04 -12.03
C ILE A 160 -9.40 -1.19 -11.10
N SER A 161 -10.63 -1.72 -11.22
CA SER A 161 -11.17 -2.77 -10.34
C SER A 161 -11.57 -4.01 -11.14
N GLY A 162 -10.67 -5.00 -11.15
CA GLY A 162 -10.87 -6.30 -11.76
C GLY A 162 -11.42 -7.30 -10.76
N ASN A 163 -12.74 -7.27 -10.48
CA ASN A 163 -13.38 -8.14 -9.50
C ASN A 163 -13.70 -9.55 -10.03
N GLY A 164 -13.50 -9.78 -11.34
CA GLY A 164 -13.59 -11.10 -11.96
C GLY A 164 -12.27 -11.85 -11.90
N GLU A 165 -12.28 -13.12 -12.35
CA GLU A 165 -11.08 -13.94 -12.42
C GLU A 165 -10.27 -13.70 -13.68
N GLY A 166 -8.95 -13.89 -13.59
CA GLY A 166 -8.04 -13.93 -14.72
C GLY A 166 -7.85 -12.61 -15.46
N TRP A 167 -7.99 -11.48 -14.76
CA TRP A 167 -7.64 -10.18 -15.33
C TRP A 167 -6.13 -10.06 -15.54
N VAL A 168 -5.74 -9.31 -16.58
CA VAL A 168 -4.36 -8.89 -16.82
C VAL A 168 -4.31 -7.37 -16.91
N ILE A 169 -3.67 -6.74 -15.93
CA ILE A 169 -3.50 -5.28 -15.88
C ILE A 169 -2.00 -4.99 -16.03
N SER A 170 -1.59 -4.42 -17.17
CA SER A 170 -0.17 -4.33 -17.48
C SER A 170 0.23 -3.04 -18.20
N ASN A 171 1.48 -2.57 -17.92
CA ASN A 171 2.07 -1.42 -18.59
C ASN A 171 1.21 -0.14 -18.50
N ASN A 172 0.51 0.07 -17.39
CA ASN A 172 -0.27 1.27 -17.15
C ASN A 172 0.46 2.21 -16.17
N GLU A 173 0.19 3.49 -16.27
CA GLU A 173 0.46 4.49 -15.24
C GLU A 173 -0.85 4.77 -14.49
N VAL A 174 -0.90 4.52 -13.17
CA VAL A 174 -2.12 4.71 -12.36
C VAL A 174 -1.80 5.62 -11.20
N ARG A 175 -2.35 6.86 -11.23
CA ARG A 175 -1.92 7.91 -10.31
C ARG A 175 -3.01 8.89 -9.91
N LEU A 176 -2.80 9.59 -8.80
CA LEU A 176 -3.65 10.70 -8.34
C LEU A 176 -5.13 10.32 -8.16
N ASN A 177 -5.43 9.04 -7.98
CA ASN A 177 -6.78 8.60 -7.63
C ASN A 177 -6.96 8.70 -6.12
N TYR A 178 -8.16 9.00 -5.64
CA TYR A 178 -8.36 9.25 -4.20
C TYR A 178 -8.23 7.99 -3.34
N GLY A 179 -8.82 6.89 -3.75
CA GLY A 179 -8.72 5.59 -3.06
C GLY A 179 -7.53 4.77 -3.51
N VAL A 180 -7.78 3.54 -3.93
CA VAL A 180 -6.78 2.58 -4.41
C VAL A 180 -6.52 2.77 -5.91
N GLY A 181 -5.28 2.53 -6.34
CA GLY A 181 -4.94 2.55 -7.77
C GLY A 181 -5.53 1.37 -8.53
N ILE A 182 -5.14 0.14 -8.17
CA ILE A 182 -5.54 -1.11 -8.84
C ILE A 182 -6.02 -2.14 -7.81
N ASN A 183 -7.16 -2.77 -8.07
CA ASN A 183 -7.64 -3.97 -7.38
C ASN A 183 -7.78 -5.14 -8.35
N ILE A 184 -7.41 -6.38 -7.91
CA ILE A 184 -7.50 -7.57 -8.74
C ILE A 184 -8.04 -8.77 -7.97
N GLY A 185 -8.85 -9.57 -8.66
CA GLY A 185 -9.39 -10.83 -8.16
C GLY A 185 -8.55 -12.06 -8.51
N GLY A 186 -9.07 -13.25 -8.19
CA GLY A 186 -8.38 -14.52 -8.37
C GLY A 186 -7.85 -14.81 -9.77
N ASN A 187 -6.74 -15.55 -9.86
CA ASN A 187 -6.00 -15.85 -11.10
C ASN A 187 -5.56 -14.59 -11.88
N GLY A 188 -5.59 -13.44 -11.26
CA GLY A 188 -5.28 -12.16 -11.87
C GLY A 188 -3.77 -11.86 -11.90
N GLN A 189 -3.38 -10.94 -12.78
CA GLN A 189 -1.99 -10.53 -12.96
C GLN A 189 -1.87 -9.01 -13.05
N ILE A 190 -0.99 -8.42 -12.21
CA ILE A 190 -0.61 -7.00 -12.25
C ILE A 190 0.86 -6.95 -12.66
N LEU A 191 1.14 -6.48 -13.90
CA LEU A 191 2.46 -6.63 -14.51
C LEU A 191 3.00 -5.31 -15.05
N ASP A 192 4.23 -4.96 -14.70
CA ASP A 192 4.96 -3.84 -15.30
C ASP A 192 4.18 -2.49 -15.27
N ASN A 193 3.39 -2.24 -14.22
CA ASN A 193 2.69 -0.96 -14.05
C ASN A 193 3.52 0.01 -13.20
N HIS A 194 3.31 1.31 -13.39
CA HIS A 194 3.73 2.37 -12.50
C HIS A 194 2.51 2.90 -11.75
N VAL A 195 2.41 2.55 -10.45
CA VAL A 195 1.25 2.86 -9.60
C VAL A 195 1.70 3.80 -8.49
N HIS A 196 1.35 5.08 -8.61
CA HIS A 196 1.94 6.09 -7.72
C HIS A 196 1.00 7.24 -7.38
N ASP A 197 1.31 7.92 -6.28
CA ASP A 197 0.56 9.11 -5.86
C ASP A 197 -0.96 8.85 -5.74
N ASN A 198 -1.39 7.63 -5.35
CA ASN A 198 -2.79 7.38 -5.04
C ASN A 198 -3.06 7.66 -3.56
N GLY A 199 -4.24 8.17 -3.27
CA GLY A 199 -4.56 8.75 -1.98
C GLY A 199 -4.52 7.76 -0.83
N GLN A 200 -5.04 6.56 -1.00
CA GLN A 200 -5.03 5.53 0.02
C GLN A 200 -3.92 4.51 -0.20
N MET A 201 -3.88 3.86 -1.35
CA MET A 201 -3.04 2.69 -1.58
C MET A 201 -2.76 2.48 -3.07
N GLY A 202 -1.61 1.91 -3.39
CA GLY A 202 -1.29 1.57 -4.78
C GLY A 202 -2.09 0.37 -5.27
N LEU A 203 -1.96 -0.77 -4.59
CA LEU A 203 -2.52 -2.05 -5.02
C LEU A 203 -3.40 -2.68 -3.95
N ASN A 204 -4.43 -3.40 -4.41
CA ASN A 204 -5.23 -4.32 -3.60
C ASN A 204 -5.44 -5.64 -4.37
N ALA A 205 -5.51 -6.76 -3.67
CA ALA A 205 -5.77 -8.06 -4.27
C ALA A 205 -6.44 -9.03 -3.30
N GLY A 206 -7.30 -9.90 -3.85
CA GLY A 206 -7.95 -10.97 -3.09
C GLY A 206 -8.30 -12.18 -3.94
N GLY A 207 -8.23 -13.38 -3.35
CA GLY A 207 -8.50 -14.65 -4.06
C GLY A 207 -7.25 -15.45 -4.39
N GLY A 208 -7.40 -16.56 -5.11
CA GLY A 208 -6.31 -17.51 -5.36
C GLY A 208 -5.49 -17.25 -6.61
N GLY A 209 -4.21 -17.66 -6.63
CA GLY A 209 -3.37 -17.73 -7.83
C GLY A 209 -2.98 -16.40 -8.46
N ILE A 210 -2.83 -15.34 -7.66
CA ILE A 210 -2.54 -13.98 -8.13
C ILE A 210 -1.03 -13.79 -8.32
N LEU A 211 -0.66 -13.07 -9.40
CA LEU A 211 0.71 -12.66 -9.69
C LEU A 211 0.83 -11.14 -9.74
N ILE A 212 1.76 -10.58 -8.96
CA ILE A 212 2.13 -9.16 -8.96
C ILE A 212 3.63 -9.08 -9.26
N GLU A 213 3.99 -8.64 -10.49
CA GLU A 213 5.37 -8.71 -10.96
C GLU A 213 5.81 -7.47 -11.72
N GLY A 214 7.03 -7.01 -11.45
CA GLY A 214 7.70 -5.96 -12.22
C GLY A 214 7.11 -4.56 -12.06
N ASN A 215 6.26 -4.33 -11.05
CA ASN A 215 5.62 -3.03 -10.87
C ASN A 215 6.51 -2.07 -10.06
N GLU A 216 6.42 -0.77 -10.38
CA GLU A 216 6.85 0.31 -9.52
C GLU A 216 5.64 0.84 -8.75
N ILE A 217 5.74 0.83 -7.40
CA ILE A 217 4.65 1.17 -6.49
C ILE A 217 5.16 2.25 -5.56
N ALA A 218 4.82 3.53 -5.81
CA ALA A 218 5.52 4.64 -5.19
C ALA A 218 4.61 5.74 -4.65
N SER A 219 4.98 6.36 -3.54
CA SER A 219 4.34 7.57 -3.02
C SER A 219 2.82 7.45 -2.82
N ASN A 220 2.31 6.24 -2.56
CA ASN A 220 0.89 6.03 -2.28
C ASN A 220 0.59 6.22 -0.78
N GLY A 221 -0.67 6.47 -0.43
CA GLY A 221 -1.15 6.48 0.96
C GLY A 221 -1.10 7.84 1.65
N PHE A 222 -0.93 8.97 0.97
CA PHE A 222 -0.55 10.21 1.63
C PHE A 222 -1.66 11.23 1.89
N TRP A 223 -2.86 11.13 1.32
CA TRP A 223 -3.83 12.20 1.46
C TRP A 223 -5.32 11.80 1.49
N SER A 224 -5.62 10.55 1.52
CA SER A 224 -7.02 10.08 1.59
C SER A 224 -7.72 10.41 2.92
N GLY A 225 -6.96 10.74 3.96
CA GLY A 225 -7.47 10.97 5.31
C GLY A 225 -7.70 9.69 6.12
N ILE A 226 -7.29 8.54 5.61
CA ILE A 226 -7.34 7.26 6.32
C ILE A 226 -6.06 7.08 7.13
N ASP A 227 -6.15 6.40 8.27
CA ASP A 227 -4.99 5.95 9.01
C ASP A 227 -4.25 4.89 8.19
N VAL A 228 -3.02 5.22 7.79
CA VAL A 228 -2.21 4.35 6.94
C VAL A 228 -1.73 3.07 7.63
N LEU A 229 -1.72 3.05 8.98
CA LEU A 229 -1.44 1.85 9.76
C LEU A 229 -2.63 0.88 9.83
N TRP A 230 -3.82 1.37 9.49
CA TRP A 230 -5.01 0.55 9.34
C TRP A 230 -5.21 0.09 7.89
N GLU A 231 -5.09 1.00 6.92
CA GLU A 231 -5.41 0.67 5.52
C GLU A 231 -4.73 1.63 4.52
N GLY A 232 -3.42 1.60 4.39
CA GLY A 232 -2.71 2.48 3.46
C GLY A 232 -1.34 1.97 3.05
N GLY A 233 -0.71 2.65 2.10
CA GLY A 233 0.64 2.36 1.65
C GLY A 233 0.78 1.85 0.22
N GLY A 234 1.78 1.01 -0.02
CA GLY A 234 2.07 0.49 -1.37
C GLY A 234 1.05 -0.51 -1.84
N GLY A 235 0.78 -1.56 -1.07
CA GLY A 235 -0.22 -2.57 -1.43
C GLY A 235 -0.66 -3.42 -0.25
N LYS A 236 -1.96 -3.78 -0.21
CA LYS A 236 -2.54 -4.67 0.80
C LYS A 236 -3.32 -5.79 0.14
N PHE A 237 -3.09 -7.02 0.61
CA PHE A 237 -3.63 -8.24 0.03
C PHE A 237 -4.35 -9.04 1.11
N THR A 238 -5.58 -9.45 0.83
CA THR A 238 -6.43 -10.12 1.83
C THR A 238 -7.03 -11.40 1.28
N GLU A 239 -7.17 -12.43 2.14
CA GLU A 239 -7.83 -13.69 1.78
C GLU A 239 -7.26 -14.33 0.50
N THR A 240 -5.91 -14.29 0.33
CA THR A 240 -5.26 -14.86 -0.85
C THR A 240 -4.76 -16.27 -0.60
N ASP A 241 -4.78 -17.12 -1.64
CA ASP A 241 -4.14 -18.44 -1.66
C ASP A 241 -3.17 -18.56 -2.84
N GLY A 242 -1.89 -18.71 -2.56
CA GLY A 242 -0.85 -18.77 -3.58
C GLY A 242 -0.56 -17.43 -4.25
N LEU A 243 -0.61 -16.33 -3.49
CA LEU A 243 -0.18 -15.02 -3.94
C LEU A 243 1.33 -15.01 -4.19
N MET A 244 1.73 -14.55 -5.38
CA MET A 244 3.14 -14.33 -5.71
C MET A 244 3.40 -12.85 -6.01
N VAL A 245 4.26 -12.23 -5.20
CA VAL A 245 4.68 -10.82 -5.34
C VAL A 245 6.18 -10.81 -5.60
N ARG A 246 6.60 -10.53 -6.83
CA ARG A 246 8.02 -10.66 -7.19
C ARG A 246 8.54 -9.55 -8.10
N ASN A 247 9.83 -9.26 -7.94
CA ASN A 247 10.55 -8.31 -8.80
C ASN A 247 9.89 -6.91 -8.86
N ASN A 248 9.13 -6.51 -7.82
CA ASN A 248 8.53 -5.19 -7.75
C ASN A 248 9.48 -4.20 -7.06
N TYR A 249 9.32 -2.93 -7.35
CA TYR A 249 9.94 -1.83 -6.64
C TYR A 249 8.89 -1.04 -5.88
N SER A 250 8.79 -1.24 -4.55
CA SER A 250 7.85 -0.54 -3.67
C SER A 250 8.58 0.47 -2.81
N HIS A 251 8.31 1.79 -2.99
CA HIS A 251 9.09 2.81 -2.30
C HIS A 251 8.33 4.10 -2.01
N ASP A 252 8.84 4.82 -1.01
CA ASP A 252 8.31 6.14 -0.59
C ASP A 252 6.81 6.14 -0.29
N ASN A 253 6.21 4.97 -0.01
CA ASN A 253 4.80 4.89 0.34
C ASN A 253 4.58 5.31 1.79
N ASN A 254 3.49 6.02 2.05
CA ASN A 254 3.06 6.34 3.41
C ASN A 254 2.21 5.18 3.96
N GLY A 255 2.86 4.28 4.65
CA GLY A 255 2.36 3.00 5.14
C GLY A 255 3.39 1.89 4.94
N TYR A 256 2.94 0.63 4.93
CA TYR A 256 3.80 -0.50 4.54
C TYR A 256 4.04 -0.51 3.03
N GLY A 257 5.21 -0.99 2.64
CA GLY A 257 5.52 -1.18 1.23
C GLY A 257 4.63 -2.25 0.58
N LEU A 258 4.52 -3.41 1.22
CA LEU A 258 3.67 -4.54 0.83
C LEU A 258 3.08 -5.19 2.09
N TRP A 259 1.80 -5.52 2.07
CA TRP A 259 1.09 -6.00 3.25
C TRP A 259 0.11 -7.13 2.90
N THR A 260 0.31 -8.30 3.46
CA THR A 260 -0.71 -9.36 3.51
C THR A 260 -1.42 -9.30 4.86
N ASP A 261 -2.74 -9.22 4.84
CA ASP A 261 -3.59 -9.12 6.03
C ASP A 261 -4.82 -10.01 5.87
N ILE A 262 -5.24 -10.68 6.94
CA ILE A 262 -6.43 -11.54 7.01
C ILE A 262 -6.35 -12.77 6.09
N ASP A 263 -6.15 -13.93 6.69
CA ASP A 263 -6.34 -15.26 6.08
C ASP A 263 -5.56 -15.55 4.79
N ASN A 264 -4.41 -14.88 4.57
CA ASN A 264 -3.56 -15.24 3.45
C ASN A 264 -2.82 -16.54 3.73
N VAL A 265 -2.66 -17.39 2.70
CA VAL A 265 -1.96 -18.66 2.78
C VAL A 265 -1.11 -18.90 1.52
N ASN A 266 0.03 -19.57 1.69
CA ASN A 266 0.96 -19.87 0.60
C ASN A 266 1.47 -18.63 -0.16
N THR A 267 1.74 -17.55 0.58
CA THR A 267 2.26 -16.30 0.00
C THR A 267 3.75 -16.38 -0.30
N THR A 268 4.19 -15.83 -1.43
CA THR A 268 5.61 -15.69 -1.77
C THR A 268 5.95 -14.23 -2.10
N TYR A 269 6.96 -13.69 -1.39
CA TYR A 269 7.62 -12.43 -1.71
C TYR A 269 9.05 -12.72 -2.14
N GLU A 270 9.37 -12.52 -3.43
CA GLU A 270 10.66 -12.89 -4.02
C GLU A 270 11.26 -11.74 -4.83
N GLY A 271 12.52 -11.43 -4.60
CA GLY A 271 13.30 -10.52 -5.46
C GLY A 271 12.78 -9.09 -5.51
N ASN A 272 11.96 -8.67 -4.53
CA ASN A 272 11.45 -7.30 -4.51
C ASN A 272 12.49 -6.32 -3.94
N ARG A 273 12.47 -5.10 -4.44
CA ARG A 273 13.16 -3.96 -3.89
C ARG A 273 12.16 -3.10 -3.12
N ILE A 274 12.39 -2.89 -1.82
CA ILE A 274 11.42 -2.25 -0.92
C ILE A 274 12.15 -1.18 -0.11
N GLU A 275 11.84 0.11 -0.35
CA GLU A 275 12.65 1.20 0.17
C GLU A 275 11.83 2.37 0.69
N TYR A 276 12.25 2.96 1.80
CA TYR A 276 11.73 4.22 2.35
C TYR A 276 10.21 4.26 2.57
N ASN A 277 9.58 3.12 2.83
CA ASN A 277 8.17 3.07 3.20
C ASN A 277 8.01 3.41 4.69
N SER A 278 7.04 4.26 5.03
CA SER A 278 7.03 4.92 6.35
C SER A 278 6.68 4.01 7.53
N ALA A 279 5.85 2.98 7.33
CA ALA A 279 5.43 2.07 8.40
C ALA A 279 6.26 0.79 8.50
N GLY A 280 6.90 0.38 7.42
CA GLY A 280 7.69 -0.84 7.32
C GLY A 280 7.82 -1.33 5.89
N GLY A 281 8.61 -2.37 5.65
CA GLY A 281 8.78 -2.92 4.31
C GLY A 281 7.67 -3.90 3.94
N ILE A 282 7.72 -5.13 4.47
CA ILE A 282 6.67 -6.14 4.36
C ILE A 282 6.01 -6.32 5.72
N ASN A 283 4.67 -6.32 5.76
CA ASN A 283 3.89 -6.82 6.90
C ASN A 283 3.11 -8.09 6.48
N HIS A 284 3.33 -9.19 7.17
CA HIS A 284 2.55 -10.43 7.03
C HIS A 284 1.77 -10.65 8.32
N GLU A 285 0.51 -10.24 8.30
CA GLU A 285 -0.33 -10.08 9.48
C GLU A 285 -1.53 -11.02 9.44
N ILE A 286 -1.90 -11.59 10.62
CA ILE A 286 -3.04 -12.50 10.80
C ILE A 286 -3.26 -13.42 9.59
N SER A 287 -2.20 -14.10 9.23
CA SER A 287 -2.10 -14.93 8.04
C SER A 287 -1.33 -16.20 8.35
N TYR A 288 -1.08 -17.01 7.36
CA TYR A 288 -0.47 -18.33 7.56
C TYR A 288 0.80 -18.45 6.72
N SER A 289 1.03 -19.62 6.13
CA SER A 289 2.28 -19.94 5.45
C SER A 289 2.73 -18.90 4.42
N ALA A 290 3.97 -18.45 4.56
CA ALA A 290 4.61 -17.55 3.60
C ALA A 290 6.10 -17.86 3.43
N SER A 291 6.64 -17.49 2.26
CA SER A 291 8.07 -17.47 1.97
C SER A 291 8.50 -16.07 1.56
N ILE A 292 9.45 -15.47 2.30
CA ILE A 292 9.94 -14.10 2.08
C ILE A 292 11.45 -14.19 1.83
N HIS A 293 11.87 -14.12 0.57
CA HIS A 293 13.26 -14.39 0.25
C HIS A 293 13.82 -13.59 -0.93
N ASP A 294 15.13 -13.47 -0.95
CA ASP A 294 15.88 -12.78 -2.00
C ASP A 294 15.45 -11.32 -2.23
N ASN A 295 14.82 -10.68 -1.22
CA ASN A 295 14.40 -9.28 -1.30
C ASN A 295 15.49 -8.34 -0.76
N SER A 296 15.42 -7.08 -1.20
CA SER A 296 16.27 -5.99 -0.73
C SER A 296 15.44 -4.91 -0.07
N PHE A 297 15.78 -4.57 1.18
CA PHE A 297 15.10 -3.55 1.98
C PHE A 297 16.08 -2.44 2.34
N VAL A 298 15.68 -1.18 2.15
CA VAL A 298 16.48 -0.01 2.56
C VAL A 298 15.59 1.04 3.20
N GLY A 299 15.91 1.43 4.44
CA GLY A 299 15.32 2.61 5.08
C GLY A 299 13.82 2.55 5.33
N ASN A 300 13.23 1.35 5.43
CA ASN A 300 11.82 1.18 5.76
C ASN A 300 11.58 1.32 7.27
N GLY A 301 10.35 1.75 7.63
CA GLY A 301 9.99 2.04 9.01
C GLY A 301 10.51 3.38 9.49
N GLY A 302 9.89 3.92 10.51
CA GLY A 302 10.25 5.23 11.06
C GLY A 302 11.18 5.13 12.26
N ASN A 303 11.89 6.22 12.53
CA ASN A 303 12.63 6.40 13.77
C ASN A 303 11.66 6.47 14.97
N GLY A 304 12.06 5.87 16.11
CA GLY A 304 11.35 5.97 17.37
C GLY A 304 10.19 5.00 17.56
N LEU A 305 10.05 4.00 16.69
CA LEU A 305 9.13 2.90 16.91
C LEU A 305 9.72 1.95 17.96
N THR A 306 9.01 1.82 19.09
CA THR A 306 9.38 0.92 20.18
C THR A 306 9.00 -0.52 19.85
N TRP A 307 9.55 -1.44 20.60
CA TRP A 307 9.33 -2.87 20.43
C TRP A 307 9.94 -3.34 19.09
N LEU A 308 9.21 -4.07 18.23
CA LEU A 308 9.66 -4.41 16.88
C LEU A 308 8.73 -3.87 15.79
N TRP A 309 7.92 -2.85 16.11
CA TRP A 309 7.10 -2.15 15.13
C TRP A 309 7.96 -1.46 14.08
N GLY A 310 7.45 -1.39 12.85
CA GLY A 310 8.16 -0.75 11.74
C GLY A 310 9.37 -1.52 11.26
N SER A 311 9.39 -2.82 11.44
CA SER A 311 10.44 -3.69 10.89
C SER A 311 10.44 -3.65 9.35
N ALA A 312 11.61 -3.84 8.78
CA ALA A 312 11.72 -4.06 7.34
C ALA A 312 10.93 -5.29 6.90
N ILE A 313 10.92 -6.35 7.73
CA ILE A 313 10.01 -7.49 7.60
C ILE A 313 9.33 -7.70 8.95
N GLN A 314 8.02 -7.57 8.97
CA GLN A 314 7.18 -7.79 10.14
C GLN A 314 6.26 -8.99 9.91
N VAL A 315 6.27 -9.95 10.83
CA VAL A 315 5.34 -11.09 10.87
C VAL A 315 4.53 -10.95 12.14
N GLN A 316 3.25 -10.63 11.99
CA GLN A 316 2.38 -10.36 13.12
C GLN A 316 1.26 -11.37 13.19
N ASN A 317 1.18 -12.10 14.31
CA ASN A 317 0.15 -13.13 14.53
C ASN A 317 0.01 -14.10 13.35
N SER A 318 1.14 -14.51 12.76
CA SER A 318 1.19 -15.38 11.59
C SER A 318 2.15 -16.54 11.83
N GLN A 319 1.89 -17.66 11.17
CA GLN A 319 2.61 -18.91 11.42
C GLN A 319 3.13 -19.55 10.12
N ASP A 320 4.11 -20.45 10.28
CA ASP A 320 4.72 -21.20 9.16
C ASP A 320 5.36 -20.28 8.10
N VAL A 321 6.03 -19.20 8.55
CA VAL A 321 6.70 -18.22 7.68
C VAL A 321 8.20 -18.51 7.62
N GLU A 322 8.75 -18.61 6.40
CA GLU A 322 10.19 -18.75 6.18
C GLU A 322 10.75 -17.44 5.60
N ILE A 323 11.77 -16.86 6.27
CA ILE A 323 12.40 -15.58 5.91
C ILE A 323 13.89 -15.81 5.70
N PHE A 324 14.36 -15.76 4.44
CA PHE A 324 15.74 -16.12 4.13
C PHE A 324 16.35 -15.38 2.94
N ASN A 325 17.68 -15.31 2.89
CA ASN A 325 18.43 -14.66 1.81
C ASN A 325 18.04 -13.19 1.54
N ASN A 326 17.47 -12.49 2.51
CA ASN A 326 17.14 -11.09 2.34
C ASN A 326 18.33 -10.19 2.74
N PHE A 327 18.47 -9.06 2.05
CA PHE A 327 19.33 -7.97 2.44
C PHE A 327 18.51 -6.85 3.04
N ILE A 328 18.84 -6.44 4.27
CA ILE A 328 18.10 -5.43 5.02
C ILE A 328 19.08 -4.33 5.49
N ASP A 329 18.91 -3.12 4.98
CA ASP A 329 19.61 -1.93 5.45
C ASP A 329 18.63 -1.04 6.23
N ALA A 330 18.64 -1.17 7.56
CA ALA A 330 17.91 -0.35 8.51
C ALA A 330 18.79 0.73 9.16
N SER A 331 19.92 1.09 8.54
CA SER A 331 20.88 2.08 9.07
C SER A 331 20.33 3.51 9.13
N SER A 332 19.23 3.80 8.47
CA SER A 332 18.52 5.09 8.55
C SER A 332 17.45 5.14 9.65
N GLY A 333 17.25 4.06 10.39
CA GLY A 333 16.22 3.87 11.41
C GLY A 333 15.32 2.68 11.08
N GLY A 334 14.39 2.35 11.97
CA GLY A 334 13.54 1.17 11.88
C GLY A 334 14.17 -0.09 12.47
N ASN A 335 13.39 -1.16 12.50
CA ASN A 335 13.81 -2.47 12.95
C ASN A 335 14.12 -3.40 11.77
N GLY A 336 14.87 -4.46 12.00
CA GLY A 336 15.21 -5.43 10.98
C GLY A 336 14.07 -6.40 10.68
N ILE A 337 13.99 -7.50 11.43
CA ILE A 337 12.96 -8.53 11.31
C ILE A 337 12.26 -8.69 12.65
N GLY A 338 10.93 -8.49 12.69
CA GLY A 338 10.11 -8.59 13.88
C GLY A 338 9.03 -9.67 13.76
N LEU A 339 9.04 -10.63 14.72
CA LEU A 339 7.95 -11.58 14.93
C LEU A 339 7.12 -11.06 16.11
N ILE A 340 5.85 -10.73 15.90
CA ILE A 340 5.02 -10.04 16.89
C ILE A 340 3.78 -10.89 17.21
N GLN A 341 3.54 -11.15 18.50
CA GLN A 341 2.37 -11.86 19.00
C GLN A 341 1.48 -10.93 19.82
N GLN A 342 0.23 -10.81 19.41
CA GLN A 342 -0.83 -10.08 20.11
C GLN A 342 -2.11 -10.91 20.20
N ASP A 343 -3.15 -10.39 20.87
CA ASP A 343 -4.49 -11.02 20.88
C ASP A 343 -5.24 -10.65 19.60
N ARG A 344 -5.27 -11.54 18.62
CA ARG A 344 -5.92 -11.32 17.32
C ARG A 344 -6.99 -12.38 16.99
N GLY A 345 -7.26 -13.33 17.93
CA GLY A 345 -8.28 -14.34 17.75
C GLY A 345 -7.92 -15.44 16.75
N GLU A 346 -8.88 -15.86 15.94
CA GLU A 346 -8.76 -16.96 14.98
C GLU A 346 -9.30 -16.57 13.60
N GLY A 347 -8.75 -17.19 12.54
CA GLY A 347 -9.19 -17.01 11.17
C GLY A 347 -9.67 -18.33 10.54
N ALA A 348 -9.75 -18.34 9.21
CA ALA A 348 -10.29 -19.45 8.44
C ALA A 348 -9.50 -20.78 8.60
N PHE A 349 -8.19 -20.69 8.92
CA PHE A 349 -7.31 -21.86 9.00
C PHE A 349 -6.80 -22.12 10.44
N GLY A 350 -7.34 -21.46 11.45
CA GLY A 350 -7.03 -21.64 12.87
C GLY A 350 -6.65 -20.34 13.58
N ASP A 351 -6.06 -20.49 14.79
CA ASP A 351 -5.66 -19.34 15.60
C ASP A 351 -4.62 -18.47 14.88
N TYR A 352 -4.74 -17.16 15.02
CA TYR A 352 -3.71 -16.22 14.60
C TYR A 352 -2.59 -16.14 15.64
N VAL A 353 -1.53 -16.90 15.41
CA VAL A 353 -0.42 -17.04 16.36
C VAL A 353 0.93 -16.96 15.67
N THR A 354 1.90 -16.39 16.37
CA THR A 354 3.27 -16.24 15.89
C THR A 354 4.08 -17.49 16.30
N VAL A 355 3.98 -18.56 15.53
CA VAL A 355 4.66 -19.83 15.81
C VAL A 355 5.23 -20.45 14.53
N ASN A 356 6.23 -21.32 14.71
CA ASN A 356 6.86 -22.09 13.63
C ASN A 356 7.42 -21.23 12.49
N ASN A 357 7.93 -20.04 12.82
CA ASN A 357 8.55 -19.12 11.87
C ASN A 357 10.07 -19.33 11.88
N SER A 358 10.70 -19.32 10.71
CA SER A 358 12.14 -19.53 10.54
C SER A 358 12.80 -18.35 9.86
N VAL A 359 13.80 -17.74 10.51
CA VAL A 359 14.55 -16.56 10.03
C VAL A 359 16.00 -16.93 9.88
N HIS A 360 16.49 -17.10 8.65
CA HIS A 360 17.85 -17.58 8.42
C HIS A 360 18.51 -17.06 7.15
N ASP A 361 19.82 -17.11 7.12
CA ASP A 361 20.64 -16.72 5.96
C ASP A 361 20.39 -15.27 5.47
N ASN A 362 19.91 -14.36 6.35
CA ASN A 362 19.69 -12.95 6.02
C ASN A 362 20.93 -12.11 6.39
N THR A 363 21.10 -10.98 5.70
CA THR A 363 22.10 -9.96 6.03
C THR A 363 21.39 -8.69 6.46
N LEU A 364 21.67 -8.22 7.70
CA LEU A 364 21.01 -7.05 8.29
C LEU A 364 22.06 -6.00 8.71
N ILE A 365 21.82 -4.76 8.38
CA ILE A 365 22.57 -3.58 8.86
C ILE A 365 21.62 -2.80 9.77
N LEU A 366 21.97 -2.69 11.06
CA LEU A 366 21.15 -2.09 12.11
C LEU A 366 21.84 -0.89 12.74
N THR A 367 21.05 0.10 13.16
CA THR A 367 21.52 1.14 14.11
C THR A 367 21.60 0.56 15.52
N SER A 368 22.16 1.34 16.47
CA SER A 368 22.15 0.97 17.89
C SER A 368 20.72 0.89 18.50
N GLU A 369 19.71 1.44 17.84
CA GLU A 369 18.32 1.45 18.28
C GLU A 369 17.43 0.45 17.54
N GLY A 370 17.91 -0.13 16.43
CA GLY A 370 17.18 -1.11 15.64
C GLY A 370 17.23 -2.52 16.23
N GLY A 371 16.08 -3.20 16.29
CA GLY A 371 15.93 -4.53 16.87
C GLY A 371 15.62 -5.64 15.86
N VAL A 372 15.87 -6.87 16.30
CA VAL A 372 15.51 -8.13 15.59
C VAL A 372 14.99 -9.14 16.62
N GLY A 373 14.02 -9.95 16.26
CA GLY A 373 13.61 -11.06 17.12
C GLY A 373 12.11 -11.27 17.23
N ALA A 374 11.66 -11.76 18.39
CA ALA A 374 10.28 -12.09 18.68
C ALA A 374 9.80 -11.43 19.98
N VAL A 375 8.64 -10.79 19.95
CA VAL A 375 8.02 -10.09 21.09
C VAL A 375 6.53 -10.41 21.19
N ALA A 376 6.00 -10.38 22.41
CA ALA A 376 4.59 -10.65 22.67
C ALA A 376 4.03 -9.75 23.77
N ASP A 377 2.79 -9.32 23.63
CA ASP A 377 1.98 -8.75 24.72
C ASP A 377 0.78 -9.63 25.11
N TYR A 378 0.62 -10.77 24.40
CA TYR A 378 -0.41 -11.76 24.65
C TYR A 378 0.14 -13.17 24.39
N ASP A 379 -0.14 -14.11 25.29
CA ASP A 379 0.23 -15.54 25.20
C ASP A 379 1.71 -15.77 24.81
N GLU A 380 2.61 -15.03 25.48
CA GLU A 380 4.06 -15.07 25.23
C GLU A 380 4.63 -16.47 25.34
N GLU A 381 4.17 -17.28 26.32
CA GLU A 381 4.62 -18.67 26.51
C GLU A 381 4.39 -19.51 25.25
N ARG A 382 3.26 -19.32 24.57
CA ARG A 382 2.95 -20.01 23.31
C ARG A 382 3.90 -19.59 22.19
N MET A 383 4.19 -18.30 22.06
CA MET A 383 5.15 -17.78 21.07
C MET A 383 6.56 -18.32 21.33
N LEU A 384 7.04 -18.25 22.57
CA LEU A 384 8.39 -18.71 22.95
C LEU A 384 8.58 -20.21 22.76
N ALA A 385 7.55 -21.01 23.07
CA ALA A 385 7.57 -22.48 22.89
C ALA A 385 7.15 -22.91 21.47
N GLY A 386 6.71 -21.98 20.62
CA GLY A 386 6.05 -22.25 19.35
C GLY A 386 6.97 -22.59 18.18
N GLY A 387 8.27 -22.81 18.41
CA GLY A 387 9.20 -23.26 17.36
C GLY A 387 9.71 -22.13 16.45
N ASN A 388 9.56 -20.88 16.84
CA ASN A 388 10.21 -19.77 16.15
C ASN A 388 11.73 -19.88 16.25
N SER A 389 12.46 -19.66 15.16
CA SER A 389 13.90 -19.84 15.11
C SER A 389 14.61 -18.76 14.31
N PHE A 390 15.80 -18.38 14.80
CA PHE A 390 16.76 -17.50 14.12
C PHE A 390 18.09 -18.26 14.02
N ASP A 391 18.70 -18.33 12.82
CA ASP A 391 20.01 -18.98 12.65
C ASP A 391 20.69 -18.54 11.34
N ASN A 392 22.01 -18.66 11.27
CA ASN A 392 22.82 -18.37 10.10
C ASN A 392 22.66 -16.94 9.53
N ASN A 393 22.22 -15.98 10.32
CA ASN A 393 22.12 -14.59 9.89
C ASN A 393 23.45 -13.82 10.06
N VAL A 394 23.64 -12.78 9.29
CA VAL A 394 24.78 -11.86 9.41
C VAL A 394 24.27 -10.49 9.84
N TYR A 395 24.67 -10.04 11.02
CA TYR A 395 24.29 -8.75 11.57
C TYR A 395 25.48 -7.77 11.53
N HIS A 396 25.27 -6.61 10.93
CA HIS A 396 26.17 -5.48 11.00
C HIS A 396 25.57 -4.42 11.93
N VAL A 397 26.28 -4.07 13.00
CA VAL A 397 25.84 -3.05 13.96
C VAL A 397 26.94 -1.99 14.13
N SER A 398 26.54 -0.73 14.31
CA SER A 398 27.47 0.38 14.48
C SER A 398 28.23 0.32 15.79
N GLU A 399 27.60 -0.21 16.84
CA GLU A 399 28.17 -0.39 18.19
C GLU A 399 27.74 -1.76 18.74
N GLY A 400 28.59 -2.41 19.49
CA GLY A 400 28.30 -3.73 20.08
C GLY A 400 27.92 -3.62 21.54
N GLY A 401 27.17 -4.62 22.03
CA GLY A 401 26.82 -4.76 23.46
C GLY A 401 25.46 -4.21 23.84
N GLU A 402 24.68 -3.71 22.89
CA GLU A 402 23.31 -3.28 23.10
C GLU A 402 22.33 -4.45 23.09
N ASP A 403 21.23 -4.32 23.82
CA ASP A 403 20.15 -5.32 23.90
C ASP A 403 19.18 -5.15 22.71
N GLN A 404 19.60 -5.63 21.53
CA GLN A 404 18.89 -5.47 20.26
C GLN A 404 18.18 -6.74 19.77
N PHE A 405 18.43 -7.86 20.42
CA PHE A 405 17.90 -9.16 20.05
C PHE A 405 16.78 -9.54 21.01
N ALA A 406 15.57 -9.73 20.52
CA ALA A 406 14.40 -9.98 21.34
C ALA A 406 13.91 -11.43 21.24
N PHE A 407 13.56 -12.03 22.38
CA PHE A 407 12.82 -13.28 22.44
C PHE A 407 12.03 -13.33 23.77
N GLY A 408 10.92 -12.63 23.79
CA GLY A 408 10.22 -12.23 24.99
C GLY A 408 10.90 -11.00 25.63
N ASP A 409 12.06 -11.20 26.24
CA ASP A 409 12.95 -10.15 26.72
C ASP A 409 13.98 -9.72 25.64
N TYR A 410 14.73 -8.66 25.92
CA TYR A 410 15.81 -8.17 25.06
C TYR A 410 17.17 -8.65 25.54
N TYR A 411 18.07 -8.95 24.62
CA TYR A 411 19.37 -9.54 24.83
C TYR A 411 20.45 -8.87 23.99
N THR A 412 21.70 -8.93 24.48
CA THR A 412 22.87 -8.76 23.58
C THR A 412 22.95 -9.97 22.64
N PHE A 413 23.64 -9.85 21.52
CA PHE A 413 23.85 -10.96 20.58
C PHE A 413 24.44 -12.21 21.26
N GLU A 414 25.46 -12.03 22.15
CA GLU A 414 26.07 -13.14 22.90
C GLU A 414 25.05 -13.87 23.77
N ASN A 415 24.19 -13.12 24.48
CA ASN A 415 23.18 -13.69 25.37
C ASN A 415 22.01 -14.30 24.59
N PHE A 416 21.69 -13.78 23.42
CA PHE A 416 20.69 -14.36 22.53
C PHE A 416 21.06 -15.79 22.12
N GLY A 417 22.34 -16.03 21.80
CA GLY A 417 22.85 -17.40 21.60
C GLY A 417 22.96 -18.20 22.89
N ALA A 418 23.60 -17.66 23.92
CA ALA A 418 23.96 -18.44 25.12
C ALA A 418 22.80 -18.76 26.05
N VAL A 419 21.81 -17.87 26.16
CA VAL A 419 20.67 -17.97 27.09
C VAL A 419 19.42 -18.51 26.38
N VAL A 420 19.13 -17.96 25.18
CA VAL A 420 17.90 -18.29 24.43
C VAL A 420 18.12 -19.46 23.47
N GLY A 421 19.35 -19.64 22.99
CA GLY A 421 19.69 -20.70 22.03
C GLY A 421 19.35 -20.36 20.59
N GLN A 422 19.16 -19.09 20.29
CA GLN A 422 18.93 -18.58 18.94
C GLN A 422 20.24 -18.11 18.29
N ASP A 423 20.28 -18.01 16.97
CA ASP A 423 21.40 -17.46 16.17
C ASP A 423 22.79 -18.14 16.45
N LEU A 424 22.79 -19.43 16.76
CA LEU A 424 24.03 -20.15 17.10
C LEU A 424 25.00 -20.25 15.89
N GLY A 425 24.47 -20.28 14.67
CA GLY A 425 25.24 -20.25 13.42
C GLY A 425 25.48 -18.85 12.85
N SER A 426 24.94 -17.82 13.49
CA SER A 426 24.99 -16.44 13.01
C SER A 426 26.26 -15.69 13.39
N SER A 427 26.48 -14.53 12.77
CA SER A 427 27.65 -13.68 13.04
C SER A 427 27.26 -12.23 13.28
N LEU A 428 27.94 -11.59 14.24
CA LEU A 428 27.87 -10.16 14.53
C LEU A 428 29.14 -9.46 14.06
N LEU A 429 29.01 -8.46 13.21
CA LEU A 429 30.08 -7.59 12.73
C LEU A 429 29.86 -6.18 13.28
N ILE A 430 30.88 -5.63 13.94
CA ILE A 430 30.83 -4.30 14.57
C ILE A 430 31.73 -3.38 13.76
N GLY A 431 31.19 -2.24 13.26
CA GLY A 431 32.03 -1.28 12.53
C GLY A 431 31.29 -0.15 11.88
#